data_f9d94fe5a46c6bbe14d51574d300d751
#
_entry.id   f9d94fe5a46c6bbe14d51574d300d751
#
_cell.length_a   1.000
_cell.length_b   1.000
_cell.length_c   1.000
_cell.angle_alpha   90.00
_cell.angle_beta   90.00
_cell.angle_gamma   90.00
#
_symmetry.space_group_name_H-M   'P 1'
#
loop_
_entity.id
_entity.type
_entity.pdbx_description
1 polymer ?
#
loop_
_entity_poly.entity_id
_entity_poly.type
_entity_poly.pdbx_seq_one_letter_code
_entity_poly.pdbx_strand_id
1 'polypeptide(L)'
;MRWSPLSVVWFLLSLPFVTHSQSNEANQAWMLGPFTRPENAQPVITPQPQSVFTDPILGKPVHWEALHTFNPGAVVRDGKVYVLYRAEDDSGTMQIGMHTSRLGLAVSEDGLHFTREATPVFYPAKDSQQAREWPGGTEDPRIVESPDGSYVITYTQWNRKIYRVGVATSPDLHTWTKRGPAFGMGKYAALKYKSAGIVTECVTKGRCIAAKFDGNYWMYWGEGEIHLATSDDLVHWTPVEGVDGQPMVLMRARPGRFDSGLPEVGPPPVLTKYGIVLVYNGKNADLPRDPTLAAGTYSVGQAIFEPTNPEKLMARPDTPFFQPKLPWEKSGQYAAGTTFAEGLVWFHEHWLLYYGCADSRVGVAVSGTAVSGAAMSSTAAIGR
;
A
#
# COMPACT_ATOMS: atom_id res chain seq x y z
N MET A 1 13.78 -88.36 -1.15
CA MET A 1 12.83 -87.34 -0.70
C MET A 1 13.44 -85.97 -0.95
N ARG A 2 12.97 -85.27 -1.99
CA ARG A 2 13.46 -83.91 -2.34
C ARG A 2 12.37 -82.94 -2.01
N TRP A 3 12.72 -81.96 -1.18
CA TRP A 3 11.83 -80.85 -0.81
C TRP A 3 12.13 -79.67 -1.71
N SER A 4 11.12 -79.13 -2.43
CA SER A 4 11.20 -77.91 -3.19
C SER A 4 10.82 -76.72 -2.31
N PRO A 5 11.49 -75.56 -2.45
CA PRO A 5 11.07 -74.37 -1.72
C PRO A 5 9.94 -73.61 -2.48
N LEU A 6 8.90 -73.20 -1.74
CA LEU A 6 7.86 -72.29 -2.18
C LEU A 6 8.41 -70.87 -2.27
N SER A 7 8.36 -70.28 -3.45
CA SER A 7 8.63 -68.83 -3.68
C SER A 7 7.41 -68.00 -3.29
N VAL A 8 7.56 -67.20 -2.27
CA VAL A 8 6.54 -66.18 -1.91
C VAL A 8 6.82 -64.93 -2.74
N VAL A 9 5.90 -64.58 -3.62
CA VAL A 9 5.91 -63.33 -4.41
C VAL A 9 5.21 -62.24 -3.60
N TRP A 10 5.96 -61.22 -3.18
CA TRP A 10 5.40 -60.01 -2.56
C TRP A 10 4.93 -59.06 -3.67
N PHE A 11 3.62 -58.82 -3.76
CA PHE A 11 3.04 -57.73 -4.52
C PHE A 11 3.18 -56.45 -3.70
N LEU A 12 4.11 -55.58 -4.10
CA LEU A 12 4.16 -54.20 -3.62
C LEU A 12 3.04 -53.41 -4.32
N LEU A 13 1.96 -53.16 -3.60
CA LEU A 13 0.95 -52.17 -3.98
C LEU A 13 1.54 -50.76 -3.83
N SER A 14 1.92 -50.17 -4.96
CA SER A 14 2.24 -48.74 -5.03
C SER A 14 0.97 -47.92 -4.95
N LEU A 15 0.68 -47.37 -3.80
CA LEU A 15 -0.33 -46.30 -3.64
C LEU A 15 0.21 -45.02 -4.31
N PRO A 16 -0.57 -44.36 -5.15
CA PRO A 16 -0.12 -43.10 -5.72
C PRO A 16 -0.08 -42.05 -4.61
N PHE A 17 1.07 -41.42 -4.44
CA PHE A 17 1.21 -40.16 -3.69
C PHE A 17 0.42 -39.08 -4.43
N VAL A 18 -0.83 -38.85 -4.04
CA VAL A 18 -1.64 -37.71 -4.47
C VAL A 18 -1.33 -36.55 -3.54
N THR A 19 -0.36 -35.81 -3.88
CA THR A 19 -0.25 -34.38 -4.15
C THR A 19 -0.64 -33.38 -3.05
N HIS A 20 0.38 -32.84 -2.45
CA HIS A 20 0.37 -31.56 -1.71
C HIS A 20 0.15 -30.32 -2.61
N SER A 21 -0.05 -30.46 -3.93
CA SER A 21 -0.19 -29.32 -4.84
C SER A 21 -1.60 -28.70 -4.84
N GLN A 22 -2.64 -29.48 -4.68
CA GLN A 22 -4.02 -28.95 -4.68
C GLN A 22 -4.37 -28.12 -3.44
N SER A 23 -3.77 -28.41 -2.29
CA SER A 23 -3.99 -27.61 -1.08
C SER A 23 -3.31 -26.24 -1.12
N ASN A 24 -2.22 -26.07 -1.86
CA ASN A 24 -1.54 -24.79 -2.04
C ASN A 24 -2.25 -23.85 -3.01
N GLU A 25 -2.85 -24.37 -4.09
CA GLU A 25 -3.58 -23.56 -5.07
C GLU A 25 -4.90 -23.01 -4.50
N ALA A 26 -5.66 -23.84 -3.79
CA ALA A 26 -6.90 -23.39 -3.13
C ALA A 26 -6.63 -22.37 -2.02
N ASN A 27 -5.48 -22.47 -1.35
CA ASN A 27 -5.09 -21.56 -0.27
C ASN A 27 -4.59 -20.19 -0.76
N GLN A 28 -4.36 -20.00 -2.07
CA GLN A 28 -3.87 -18.76 -2.69
C GLN A 28 -4.90 -18.08 -3.61
N ALA A 29 -6.08 -18.67 -3.81
CA ALA A 29 -7.11 -18.15 -4.72
C ALA A 29 -7.63 -16.75 -4.35
N TRP A 30 -7.41 -16.29 -3.12
CA TRP A 30 -7.77 -14.96 -2.64
C TRP A 30 -6.72 -13.89 -2.93
N MET A 31 -5.48 -14.30 -3.24
CA MET A 31 -4.38 -13.36 -3.47
C MET A 31 -4.58 -12.62 -4.79
N LEU A 32 -4.28 -11.31 -4.77
CA LEU A 32 -4.20 -10.49 -5.97
C LEU A 32 -2.90 -10.81 -6.72
N GLY A 33 -2.94 -10.82 -8.05
CA GLY A 33 -1.78 -11.12 -8.86
C GLY A 33 -1.89 -12.46 -9.60
N PRO A 34 -0.77 -13.11 -9.99
CA PRO A 34 0.62 -12.72 -9.74
C PRO A 34 1.03 -11.42 -10.43
N PHE A 35 1.91 -10.65 -9.80
CA PHE A 35 2.42 -9.40 -10.34
C PHE A 35 3.80 -9.58 -10.98
N THR A 36 3.95 -9.05 -12.18
CA THR A 36 5.21 -9.04 -12.91
C THR A 36 5.58 -7.62 -13.35
N ARG A 37 6.86 -7.34 -13.45
CA ARG A 37 7.32 -6.10 -14.06
C ARG A 37 7.11 -6.19 -15.57
N PRO A 38 6.71 -5.08 -16.23
CA PRO A 38 6.68 -5.04 -17.69
C PRO A 38 8.04 -5.43 -18.31
N GLU A 39 8.01 -5.91 -19.54
CA GLU A 39 9.25 -6.17 -20.27
C GLU A 39 10.07 -4.88 -20.41
N ASN A 40 11.38 -4.97 -20.19
CA ASN A 40 12.29 -3.81 -20.19
C ASN A 40 11.86 -2.70 -19.20
N ALA A 41 11.27 -3.08 -18.06
CA ALA A 41 10.75 -2.15 -17.08
C ALA A 41 11.74 -1.05 -16.71
N GLN A 42 11.26 0.18 -16.74
CA GLN A 42 11.93 1.38 -16.23
C GLN A 42 11.03 2.02 -15.17
N PRO A 43 11.58 2.87 -14.29
CA PRO A 43 10.75 3.67 -13.42
C PRO A 43 9.79 4.54 -14.22
N VAL A 44 8.52 4.58 -13.82
CA VAL A 44 7.47 5.36 -14.51
C VAL A 44 7.44 6.82 -14.09
N ILE A 45 7.97 7.14 -12.90
CA ILE A 45 8.18 8.51 -12.41
C ILE A 45 9.59 8.59 -11.79
N THR A 46 10.36 9.59 -12.20
CA THR A 46 11.73 9.85 -11.74
C THR A 46 11.89 11.31 -11.34
N PRO A 47 12.87 11.69 -10.52
CA PRO A 47 13.15 13.08 -10.19
C PRO A 47 13.32 13.99 -11.42
N GLN A 48 12.91 15.26 -11.27
CA GLN A 48 13.11 16.31 -12.29
C GLN A 48 13.73 17.56 -11.64
N PRO A 49 15.07 17.68 -11.66
CA PRO A 49 15.77 18.79 -11.00
C PRO A 49 15.39 20.19 -11.52
N GLN A 50 14.85 20.28 -12.74
CA GLN A 50 14.44 21.54 -13.36
C GLN A 50 13.04 22.01 -12.96
N SER A 51 12.23 21.15 -12.33
CA SER A 51 10.85 21.50 -11.90
C SER A 51 10.89 22.53 -10.78
N VAL A 52 10.21 23.66 -10.96
CA VAL A 52 10.23 24.77 -10.01
C VAL A 52 8.80 25.07 -9.53
N PHE A 53 8.68 25.31 -8.24
CA PHE A 53 7.45 25.70 -7.58
C PHE A 53 7.73 26.85 -6.59
N THR A 54 6.88 27.86 -6.56
CA THR A 54 6.99 28.93 -5.55
C THR A 54 6.35 28.45 -4.24
N ASP A 55 7.19 28.09 -3.26
CA ASP A 55 6.73 27.60 -1.96
C ASP A 55 5.98 28.69 -1.19
N PRO A 56 4.73 28.47 -0.76
CA PRO A 56 3.90 29.50 -0.13
C PRO A 56 4.37 29.87 1.29
N ILE A 57 5.12 28.99 1.97
CA ILE A 57 5.67 29.28 3.30
C ILE A 57 6.93 30.12 3.18
N LEU A 58 7.84 29.71 2.29
CA LEU A 58 9.12 30.38 2.06
C LEU A 58 8.98 31.64 1.22
N GLY A 59 7.97 31.74 0.36
CA GLY A 59 7.77 32.84 -0.58
C GLY A 59 8.84 32.91 -1.69
N LYS A 60 9.50 31.78 -2.02
CA LYS A 60 10.56 31.69 -3.02
C LYS A 60 10.45 30.41 -3.85
N PRO A 61 11.07 30.39 -5.05
CA PRO A 61 11.18 29.19 -5.86
C PRO A 61 11.95 28.07 -5.13
N VAL A 62 11.49 26.83 -5.28
CA VAL A 62 12.16 25.60 -4.82
C VAL A 62 12.10 24.56 -5.93
N HIS A 63 13.13 23.71 -6.03
CA HIS A 63 13.16 22.57 -6.93
C HIS A 63 12.46 21.38 -6.29
N TRP A 64 11.12 21.37 -6.33
CA TRP A 64 10.23 20.60 -5.48
C TRP A 64 10.26 19.07 -5.67
N GLU A 65 10.70 18.58 -6.84
CA GLU A 65 10.87 17.15 -7.14
C GLU A 65 12.29 16.81 -7.63
N ALA A 66 13.29 17.56 -7.11
CA ALA A 66 14.65 17.48 -7.61
C ALA A 66 15.37 16.19 -7.23
N LEU A 67 15.16 15.69 -6.02
CA LEU A 67 15.95 14.58 -5.48
C LEU A 67 15.29 13.23 -5.59
N HIS A 68 14.04 13.13 -5.14
CA HIS A 68 13.35 11.85 -5.02
C HIS A 68 11.88 11.98 -5.39
N THR A 69 11.35 10.92 -6.05
CA THR A 69 9.94 10.76 -6.36
C THR A 69 9.55 9.32 -6.06
N PHE A 70 8.67 9.05 -5.10
CA PHE A 70 8.40 7.70 -4.62
C PHE A 70 7.04 7.62 -3.91
N ASN A 71 6.70 6.48 -3.33
CA ASN A 71 5.53 6.23 -2.50
C ASN A 71 4.23 6.78 -3.12
N PRO A 72 3.76 6.13 -4.21
CA PRO A 72 2.66 6.62 -5.03
C PRO A 72 1.30 6.08 -4.59
N GLY A 73 0.33 6.94 -4.27
CA GLY A 73 -1.09 6.57 -4.29
C GLY A 73 -1.65 6.59 -5.71
N ALA A 74 -2.63 5.74 -6.02
CA ALA A 74 -3.19 5.66 -7.36
C ALA A 74 -4.71 5.49 -7.37
N VAL A 75 -5.38 6.07 -8.38
CA VAL A 75 -6.82 5.96 -8.59
C VAL A 75 -7.15 6.00 -10.08
N VAL A 76 -8.26 5.37 -10.47
CA VAL A 76 -8.81 5.48 -11.83
C VAL A 76 -9.91 6.54 -11.85
N ARG A 77 -9.79 7.49 -12.78
CA ARG A 77 -10.80 8.52 -13.05
C ARG A 77 -10.94 8.71 -14.56
N ASP A 78 -12.18 8.77 -15.05
CA ASP A 78 -12.51 9.03 -16.46
C ASP A 78 -11.74 8.15 -17.45
N GLY A 79 -11.53 6.86 -17.08
CA GLY A 79 -10.81 5.89 -17.93
C GLY A 79 -9.29 6.08 -17.98
N LYS A 80 -8.72 6.87 -17.08
CA LYS A 80 -7.27 7.12 -16.95
C LYS A 80 -6.78 6.78 -15.55
N VAL A 81 -5.50 6.46 -15.42
CA VAL A 81 -4.84 6.27 -14.14
C VAL A 81 -4.23 7.60 -13.69
N TYR A 82 -4.54 8.00 -12.47
CA TYR A 82 -3.94 9.13 -11.78
C TYR A 82 -3.07 8.62 -10.65
N VAL A 83 -1.85 9.14 -10.56
CA VAL A 83 -0.89 8.80 -9.52
C VAL A 83 -0.50 10.06 -8.75
N LEU A 84 -0.81 10.08 -7.44
CA LEU A 84 -0.25 11.03 -6.49
C LEU A 84 1.05 10.46 -5.97
N TYR A 85 2.18 11.12 -6.20
CA TYR A 85 3.49 10.63 -5.75
C TYR A 85 4.16 11.62 -4.81
N ARG A 86 4.84 11.10 -3.78
CA ARG A 86 5.72 11.90 -2.92
C ARG A 86 6.91 12.39 -3.73
N ALA A 87 7.21 13.67 -3.61
CA ALA A 87 8.38 14.31 -4.22
C ALA A 87 9.15 15.10 -3.16
N GLU A 88 10.47 15.02 -3.20
CA GLU A 88 11.35 15.68 -2.25
C GLU A 88 12.23 16.73 -2.95
N ASP A 89 12.24 17.93 -2.35
CA ASP A 89 13.06 19.02 -2.80
C ASP A 89 14.54 18.84 -2.39
N ASP A 90 15.42 19.69 -2.95
CA ASP A 90 16.86 19.71 -2.65
C ASP A 90 17.22 20.48 -1.35
N SER A 91 16.22 20.78 -0.50
CA SER A 91 16.43 21.44 0.80
C SER A 91 16.81 20.45 1.90
N GLY A 92 17.32 20.98 3.01
CA GLY A 92 17.65 20.20 4.19
C GLY A 92 18.99 19.48 4.11
N THR A 93 19.15 18.41 4.88
CA THR A 93 20.34 17.56 4.87
C THR A 93 20.07 16.31 4.01
N MET A 94 21.14 15.73 3.43
CA MET A 94 21.03 14.49 2.63
C MET A 94 20.78 13.26 3.50
N GLN A 95 19.69 13.29 4.27
CA GLN A 95 19.23 12.22 5.13
C GLN A 95 17.75 11.95 4.90
N ILE A 96 17.34 10.68 4.98
CA ILE A 96 15.94 10.27 4.86
C ILE A 96 15.07 11.06 5.85
N GLY A 97 13.96 11.63 5.37
CA GLY A 97 13.01 12.42 6.16
C GLY A 97 13.45 13.84 6.49
N MET A 98 14.61 14.32 5.97
CA MET A 98 15.12 15.67 6.23
C MET A 98 14.90 16.65 5.08
N HIS A 99 14.29 16.21 3.99
CA HIS A 99 13.81 17.06 2.89
C HIS A 99 12.39 17.55 3.13
N THR A 100 11.92 18.49 2.34
CA THR A 100 10.50 18.88 2.37
C THR A 100 9.75 18.11 1.31
N SER A 101 8.81 17.29 1.75
CA SER A 101 7.98 16.45 0.88
C SER A 101 6.72 17.17 0.42
N ARG A 102 6.35 16.99 -0.86
CA ARG A 102 5.10 17.46 -1.47
C ARG A 102 4.53 16.34 -2.34
N LEU A 103 3.26 16.45 -2.73
CA LEU A 103 2.66 15.47 -3.63
C LEU A 103 2.50 16.05 -5.02
N GLY A 104 3.12 15.39 -6.00
CA GLY A 104 2.89 15.61 -7.42
C GLY A 104 1.72 14.78 -7.92
N LEU A 105 1.14 15.19 -9.06
CA LEU A 105 0.10 14.43 -9.76
C LEU A 105 0.59 14.08 -11.16
N ALA A 106 0.39 12.83 -11.54
CA ALA A 106 0.67 12.34 -12.88
C ALA A 106 -0.54 11.57 -13.43
N VAL A 107 -0.78 11.66 -14.73
CA VAL A 107 -1.90 11.01 -15.42
C VAL A 107 -1.40 10.14 -16.57
N SER A 108 -2.05 9.00 -16.77
CA SER A 108 -1.72 8.03 -17.81
C SER A 108 -2.97 7.44 -18.45
N GLU A 109 -2.93 7.25 -19.77
CA GLU A 109 -3.95 6.54 -20.56
C GLU A 109 -3.78 5.01 -20.49
N ASP A 110 -2.57 4.52 -20.25
CA ASP A 110 -2.23 3.10 -20.26
C ASP A 110 -1.71 2.56 -18.92
N GLY A 111 -1.54 3.44 -17.92
CA GLY A 111 -1.00 3.09 -16.61
C GLY A 111 0.52 2.90 -16.57
N LEU A 112 1.23 3.10 -17.67
CA LEU A 112 2.67 2.89 -17.81
C LEU A 112 3.44 4.16 -18.19
N HIS A 113 2.84 5.02 -19.00
CA HIS A 113 3.44 6.26 -19.47
C HIS A 113 2.67 7.46 -18.90
N PHE A 114 3.37 8.31 -18.15
CA PHE A 114 2.76 9.37 -17.37
C PHE A 114 3.13 10.77 -17.87
N THR A 115 2.13 11.64 -17.93
CA THR A 115 2.31 13.10 -18.00
C THR A 115 2.10 13.69 -16.63
N ARG A 116 3.01 14.55 -16.16
CA ARG A 116 2.97 15.15 -14.81
C ARG A 116 2.47 16.58 -14.83
N GLU A 117 1.81 16.98 -13.73
CA GLU A 117 1.59 18.39 -13.45
C GLU A 117 2.93 19.11 -13.20
N ALA A 118 3.02 20.36 -13.64
CA ALA A 118 4.26 21.15 -13.53
C ALA A 118 4.59 21.57 -12.08
N THR A 119 3.58 21.58 -11.20
CA THR A 119 3.67 21.98 -9.80
C THR A 119 3.02 20.95 -8.90
N PRO A 120 3.41 20.85 -7.62
CA PRO A 120 2.75 19.94 -6.70
C PRO A 120 1.29 20.34 -6.50
N VAL A 121 0.40 19.35 -6.37
CA VAL A 121 -1.02 19.56 -6.13
C VAL A 121 -1.37 19.55 -4.63
N PHE A 122 -0.48 19.01 -3.78
CA PHE A 122 -0.69 18.97 -2.34
C PHE A 122 0.64 19.18 -1.59
N TYR A 123 0.67 20.14 -0.67
CA TYR A 123 1.91 20.59 -0.05
C TYR A 123 1.64 21.31 1.29
N PRO A 124 2.66 21.48 2.16
CA PRO A 124 2.56 22.35 3.34
C PRO A 124 2.27 23.80 2.93
N ALA A 125 1.30 24.41 3.59
CA ALA A 125 0.88 25.79 3.30
C ALA A 125 0.71 26.59 4.59
N LYS A 126 0.47 27.91 4.46
CA LYS A 126 0.10 28.79 5.58
C LYS A 126 -1.36 28.56 5.97
N ASP A 127 -1.64 27.37 6.48
CA ASP A 127 -2.97 26.93 6.92
C ASP A 127 -2.94 26.36 8.35
N SER A 128 -4.06 25.83 8.81
CA SER A 128 -4.19 25.25 10.16
C SER A 128 -3.34 23.98 10.37
N GLN A 129 -2.81 23.38 9.30
CA GLN A 129 -1.97 22.18 9.37
C GLN A 129 -0.47 22.48 9.29
N GLN A 130 -0.07 23.74 9.06
CA GLN A 130 1.34 24.13 8.89
C GLN A 130 2.25 23.60 10.00
N ALA A 131 1.85 23.70 11.25
CA ALA A 131 2.67 23.26 12.40
C ALA A 131 2.87 21.73 12.45
N ARG A 132 2.03 20.95 11.73
CA ARG A 132 2.12 19.48 11.64
C ARG A 132 2.90 19.00 10.42
N GLU A 133 2.99 19.84 9.40
CA GLU A 133 3.57 19.48 8.10
C GLU A 133 4.92 20.15 7.83
N TRP A 134 5.17 21.31 8.42
CA TRP A 134 6.41 22.06 8.18
C TRP A 134 7.45 21.80 9.27
N PRO A 135 8.76 21.60 8.90
CA PRO A 135 9.32 21.66 7.55
C PRO A 135 9.47 20.26 6.86
N GLY A 136 8.92 19.19 7.38
CA GLY A 136 9.07 17.84 6.81
C GLY A 136 8.23 17.62 5.57
N GLY A 137 6.94 17.95 5.61
CA GLY A 137 6.10 17.89 4.42
C GLY A 137 4.83 17.07 4.56
N THR A 138 4.23 16.81 3.43
CA THR A 138 3.09 15.92 3.20
C THR A 138 3.61 14.68 2.45
N GLU A 139 3.41 13.48 3.02
CA GLU A 139 4.09 12.26 2.58
C GLU A 139 3.11 11.11 2.38
N ASP A 140 3.50 10.14 1.54
CA ASP A 140 2.97 8.79 1.49
C ASP A 140 1.42 8.74 1.37
N PRO A 141 0.83 9.20 0.24
CA PRO A 141 -0.61 9.28 0.07
C PRO A 141 -1.23 7.91 -0.23
N ARG A 142 -2.32 7.55 0.46
CA ARG A 142 -3.23 6.48 0.05
C ARG A 142 -4.55 7.13 -0.35
N ILE A 143 -4.98 6.89 -1.58
CA ILE A 143 -6.13 7.58 -2.18
C ILE A 143 -7.27 6.61 -2.47
N VAL A 144 -8.48 7.03 -2.16
CA VAL A 144 -9.73 6.33 -2.51
C VAL A 144 -10.73 7.30 -3.12
N GLU A 145 -11.61 6.79 -3.96
CA GLU A 145 -12.80 7.51 -4.38
C GLU A 145 -13.89 7.39 -3.29
N SER A 146 -14.55 8.48 -2.95
CA SER A 146 -15.71 8.50 -2.07
C SER A 146 -16.99 8.14 -2.85
N PRO A 147 -18.06 7.62 -2.20
CA PRO A 147 -19.32 7.33 -2.88
C PRO A 147 -19.98 8.51 -3.60
N ASP A 148 -19.69 9.74 -3.21
CA ASP A 148 -20.16 10.96 -3.86
C ASP A 148 -19.36 11.39 -5.10
N GLY A 149 -18.30 10.60 -5.46
CA GLY A 149 -17.42 10.89 -6.59
C GLY A 149 -16.27 11.83 -6.27
N SER A 150 -16.15 12.33 -5.03
CA SER A 150 -14.96 13.03 -4.56
C SER A 150 -13.86 12.04 -4.17
N TYR A 151 -12.68 12.55 -3.80
CA TYR A 151 -11.53 11.76 -3.43
C TYR A 151 -11.12 12.04 -2.00
N VAL A 152 -10.65 11.03 -1.31
CA VAL A 152 -10.09 11.12 0.04
C VAL A 152 -8.68 10.57 0.02
N ILE A 153 -7.74 11.32 0.57
CA ILE A 153 -6.40 10.80 0.89
C ILE A 153 -6.21 10.71 2.39
N THR A 154 -5.58 9.64 2.81
CA THR A 154 -4.81 9.58 4.04
C THR A 154 -3.36 9.82 3.67
N TYR A 155 -2.66 10.63 4.45
CA TYR A 155 -1.27 10.98 4.18
C TYR A 155 -0.51 11.17 5.49
N THR A 156 0.80 11.18 5.43
CA THR A 156 1.64 11.47 6.59
C THR A 156 1.87 12.98 6.70
N GLN A 157 1.42 13.58 7.79
CA GLN A 157 1.83 14.91 8.24
C GLN A 157 3.17 14.77 8.96
N TRP A 158 4.25 15.39 8.43
CA TRP A 158 5.59 15.29 8.97
C TRP A 158 6.19 16.66 9.25
N ASN A 159 6.59 16.93 10.48
CA ASN A 159 7.23 18.21 10.86
C ASN A 159 8.69 18.03 11.34
N ARG A 160 9.36 16.94 10.94
CA ARG A 160 10.69 16.52 11.37
C ARG A 160 10.83 16.20 12.86
N LYS A 161 9.70 16.07 13.58
CA LYS A 161 9.65 15.68 15.00
C LYS A 161 8.59 14.62 15.27
N ILE A 162 7.42 14.80 14.71
CA ILE A 162 6.25 13.96 14.94
C ILE A 162 5.57 13.73 13.59
N TYR A 163 5.25 12.48 13.30
CA TYR A 163 4.42 12.09 12.17
C TYR A 163 3.03 11.66 12.65
N ARG A 164 2.02 11.92 11.83
CA ARG A 164 0.62 11.54 12.07
C ARG A 164 -0.09 11.27 10.76
N VAL A 165 -1.11 10.42 10.82
CA VAL A 165 -2.04 10.26 9.69
C VAL A 165 -2.92 11.50 9.60
N GLY A 166 -2.82 12.21 8.50
CA GLY A 166 -3.71 13.30 8.12
C GLY A 166 -4.76 12.83 7.11
N VAL A 167 -5.86 13.56 7.00
CA VAL A 167 -6.91 13.37 6.01
C VAL A 167 -7.08 14.62 5.17
N ALA A 168 -7.26 14.47 3.86
CA ALA A 168 -7.66 15.54 2.98
C ALA A 168 -8.66 15.03 1.93
N THR A 169 -9.49 15.94 1.42
CA THR A 169 -10.53 15.64 0.42
C THR A 169 -10.38 16.51 -0.80
N SER A 170 -10.75 15.98 -1.97
CA SER A 170 -10.69 16.71 -3.24
C SER A 170 -11.87 16.35 -4.16
N PRO A 171 -12.49 17.29 -4.86
CA PRO A 171 -13.48 17.00 -5.86
C PRO A 171 -12.87 16.56 -7.20
N ASP A 172 -11.57 16.83 -7.44
CA ASP A 172 -10.98 16.82 -8.78
C ASP A 172 -9.52 16.31 -8.86
N LEU A 173 -8.91 15.90 -7.73
CA LEU A 173 -7.50 15.51 -7.56
C LEU A 173 -6.50 16.68 -7.60
N HIS A 174 -6.95 17.90 -7.89
CA HIS A 174 -6.12 19.11 -7.99
C HIS A 174 -6.37 20.06 -6.82
N THR A 175 -7.63 20.23 -6.44
CA THR A 175 -8.04 21.13 -5.35
C THR A 175 -8.25 20.34 -4.07
N TRP A 176 -7.41 20.55 -3.08
CA TRP A 176 -7.45 19.79 -1.85
C TRP A 176 -7.85 20.60 -0.63
N THR A 177 -8.72 20.04 0.20
CA THR A 177 -9.07 20.56 1.52
C THR A 177 -8.49 19.66 2.61
N LYS A 178 -7.52 20.17 3.37
CA LYS A 178 -6.95 19.46 4.52
C LYS A 178 -7.96 19.40 5.66
N ARG A 179 -8.24 18.23 6.17
CA ARG A 179 -9.20 17.97 7.26
C ARG A 179 -8.55 17.85 8.62
N GLY A 180 -7.21 17.69 8.67
CA GLY A 180 -6.45 17.53 9.90
C GLY A 180 -6.11 16.08 10.21
N PRO A 181 -5.69 15.79 11.48
CA PRO A 181 -5.36 14.43 11.88
C PRO A 181 -6.57 13.50 11.85
N ALA A 182 -6.40 12.31 11.29
CA ALA A 182 -7.47 11.30 11.18
C ALA A 182 -8.13 10.96 12.52
N PHE A 183 -7.33 10.83 13.59
CA PHE A 183 -7.80 10.47 14.94
C PHE A 183 -8.09 11.70 15.83
N GLY A 184 -8.19 12.88 15.23
CA GLY A 184 -8.51 14.11 15.94
C GLY A 184 -7.46 14.54 16.96
N MET A 185 -7.89 15.35 17.95
CA MET A 185 -7.03 15.93 18.99
C MET A 185 -7.38 15.43 20.40
N GLY A 186 -8.23 14.40 20.51
CA GLY A 186 -8.67 13.82 21.80
C GLY A 186 -7.72 12.76 22.34
N LYS A 187 -8.28 11.66 22.82
CA LYS A 187 -7.58 10.50 23.41
C LYS A 187 -6.39 10.01 22.56
N TYR A 188 -6.54 10.04 21.23
CA TYR A 188 -5.55 9.52 20.29
C TYR A 188 -4.58 10.57 19.72
N ALA A 189 -4.64 11.82 20.22
CA ALA A 189 -3.77 12.93 19.75
C ALA A 189 -2.27 12.64 19.88
N ALA A 190 -1.89 11.79 20.84
CA ALA A 190 -0.50 11.41 21.10
C ALA A 190 0.01 10.26 20.19
N LEU A 191 -0.87 9.60 19.45
CA LEU A 191 -0.48 8.51 18.57
C LEU A 191 0.45 9.02 17.45
N LYS A 192 1.59 8.34 17.31
CA LYS A 192 2.62 8.64 16.32
C LYS A 192 2.63 7.51 15.30
N TYR A 193 1.66 7.52 14.42
CA TYR A 193 1.53 6.51 13.38
C TYR A 193 1.40 7.16 12.02
N LYS A 194 1.89 6.45 11.01
CA LYS A 194 1.70 6.75 9.60
C LYS A 194 1.05 5.55 8.90
N SER A 195 0.84 5.66 7.59
CA SER A 195 0.36 4.59 6.72
C SER A 195 -1.03 4.08 7.09
N ALA A 196 -2.00 4.51 6.33
CA ALA A 196 -3.39 4.16 6.55
C ALA A 196 -4.11 3.93 5.22
N GLY A 197 -4.78 2.79 5.06
CA GLY A 197 -5.53 2.42 3.87
C GLY A 197 -7.01 2.24 4.18
N ILE A 198 -7.86 3.03 3.53
CA ILE A 198 -9.32 2.90 3.62
C ILE A 198 -9.76 1.71 2.76
N VAL A 199 -10.60 0.83 3.29
CA VAL A 199 -11.11 -0.33 2.56
C VAL A 199 -11.95 0.12 1.38
N THR A 200 -11.67 -0.45 0.20
CA THR A 200 -12.37 -0.15 -1.05
C THR A 200 -13.05 -1.37 -1.64
N GLU A 201 -14.09 -1.14 -2.40
CA GLU A 201 -14.66 -2.12 -3.33
C GLU A 201 -14.46 -1.61 -4.75
N CYS A 202 -13.87 -2.44 -5.61
CA CYS A 202 -13.65 -2.07 -7.00
C CYS A 202 -14.88 -2.43 -7.84
N VAL A 203 -15.47 -1.42 -8.46
CA VAL A 203 -16.67 -1.50 -9.29
C VAL A 203 -16.31 -1.42 -10.78
N THR A 204 -17.33 -1.36 -11.64
CA THR A 204 -17.16 -1.28 -13.10
C THR A 204 -16.17 -0.19 -13.52
N LYS A 205 -15.40 -0.46 -14.57
CA LYS A 205 -14.39 0.45 -15.16
C LYS A 205 -13.20 0.77 -14.24
N GLY A 206 -12.91 -0.10 -13.27
CA GLY A 206 -11.71 0.01 -12.44
C GLY A 206 -11.75 1.05 -11.32
N ARG A 207 -12.89 1.70 -11.09
CA ARG A 207 -13.06 2.61 -9.95
C ARG A 207 -13.10 1.80 -8.66
N CYS A 208 -12.23 2.10 -7.71
CA CYS A 208 -12.24 1.53 -6.38
C CYS A 208 -12.76 2.58 -5.40
N ILE A 209 -13.98 2.35 -4.91
CA ILE A 209 -14.74 3.28 -4.08
C ILE A 209 -14.64 2.84 -2.62
N ALA A 210 -14.55 3.78 -1.68
CA ALA A 210 -14.56 3.49 -0.25
C ALA A 210 -15.79 2.63 0.11
N ALA A 211 -15.54 1.43 0.67
CA ALA A 211 -16.57 0.46 0.99
C ALA A 211 -17.17 0.74 2.37
N LYS A 212 -18.50 0.82 2.43
CA LYS A 212 -19.24 0.93 3.69
C LYS A 212 -19.97 -0.38 3.96
N PHE A 213 -19.64 -1.02 5.06
CA PHE A 213 -20.31 -2.25 5.51
C PHE A 213 -20.39 -2.29 7.04
N ASP A 214 -21.39 -2.99 7.56
CA ASP A 214 -21.73 -2.97 8.98
C ASP A 214 -21.88 -1.53 9.54
N GLY A 215 -22.49 -0.65 8.72
CA GLY A 215 -22.75 0.74 9.09
C GLY A 215 -21.56 1.69 9.03
N ASN A 216 -20.32 1.20 8.81
CA ASN A 216 -19.08 1.97 8.91
C ASN A 216 -18.23 1.88 7.64
N TYR A 217 -17.41 2.90 7.41
CA TYR A 217 -16.17 2.79 6.63
C TYR A 217 -15.07 2.23 7.53
N TRP A 218 -14.14 1.46 6.95
CA TRP A 218 -13.08 0.78 7.67
C TRP A 218 -11.71 1.18 7.12
N MET A 219 -10.73 1.31 8.01
CA MET A 219 -9.36 1.70 7.66
C MET A 219 -8.37 0.85 8.44
N TYR A 220 -7.48 0.15 7.72
CA TYR A 220 -6.31 -0.46 8.34
C TYR A 220 -5.20 0.58 8.40
N TRP A 221 -4.48 0.68 9.53
CA TRP A 221 -3.47 1.70 9.73
C TRP A 221 -2.31 1.21 10.58
N GLY A 222 -1.13 1.81 10.37
CA GLY A 222 0.05 1.62 11.20
C GLY A 222 1.29 1.14 10.46
N GLU A 223 2.40 1.35 11.14
CA GLU A 223 3.76 0.91 10.86
C GLU A 223 4.30 0.23 12.12
N GLY A 224 4.90 -0.97 11.99
CA GLY A 224 5.32 -1.80 13.11
C GLY A 224 4.20 -2.69 13.64
N GLU A 225 3.07 -2.13 13.92
CA GLU A 225 1.84 -2.82 14.25
C GLU A 225 0.72 -2.33 13.33
N ILE A 226 -0.13 -3.24 12.86
CA ILE A 226 -1.31 -2.92 12.05
C ILE A 226 -2.53 -2.96 12.94
N HIS A 227 -3.32 -1.92 12.85
CA HIS A 227 -4.53 -1.65 13.60
C HIS A 227 -5.73 -1.42 12.69
N LEU A 228 -6.90 -1.21 13.29
CA LEU A 228 -8.16 -0.94 12.59
C LEU A 228 -8.82 0.34 13.15
N ALA A 229 -9.53 1.05 12.30
CA ALA A 229 -10.35 2.19 12.68
C ALA A 229 -11.65 2.23 11.87
N THR A 230 -12.66 2.91 12.40
CA THR A 230 -13.96 3.12 11.76
C THR A 230 -14.26 4.59 11.57
N SER A 231 -15.12 4.90 10.59
CA SER A 231 -15.61 6.25 10.32
C SER A 231 -17.01 6.21 9.70
N ASP A 232 -17.81 7.24 9.97
CA ASP A 232 -19.09 7.46 9.32
C ASP A 232 -18.97 8.31 8.05
N ASP A 233 -17.92 9.14 7.96
CA ASP A 233 -17.80 10.23 6.99
C ASP A 233 -16.49 10.27 6.19
N LEU A 234 -15.60 9.27 6.36
CA LEU A 234 -14.27 9.16 5.73
C LEU A 234 -13.25 10.22 6.20
N VAL A 235 -13.63 11.12 7.08
CA VAL A 235 -12.79 12.23 7.57
C VAL A 235 -12.37 12.01 9.02
N HIS A 236 -13.32 11.69 9.88
CA HIS A 236 -13.11 11.49 11.31
C HIS A 236 -13.06 10.00 11.63
N TRP A 237 -11.93 9.54 12.14
CA TRP A 237 -11.67 8.12 12.36
C TRP A 237 -11.52 7.81 13.85
N THR A 238 -12.10 6.71 14.26
CA THR A 238 -11.99 6.20 15.64
C THR A 238 -11.27 4.86 15.62
N PRO A 239 -10.09 4.73 16.25
CA PRO A 239 -9.41 3.44 16.41
C PRO A 239 -10.31 2.41 17.10
N VAL A 240 -10.33 1.18 16.59
CA VAL A 240 -10.94 0.05 17.28
C VAL A 240 -10.04 -0.32 18.46
N GLU A 241 -10.64 -0.43 19.65
CA GLU A 241 -9.90 -0.69 20.88
C GLU A 241 -9.94 -2.16 21.28
N GLY A 242 -8.83 -2.65 21.79
CA GLY A 242 -8.76 -3.92 22.49
C GLY A 242 -9.37 -3.83 23.91
N VAL A 243 -9.36 -4.96 24.61
CA VAL A 243 -9.88 -5.04 25.98
C VAL A 243 -9.11 -4.18 26.99
N ASP A 244 -7.91 -3.77 26.64
CA ASP A 244 -7.05 -2.90 27.45
C ASP A 244 -7.28 -1.39 27.17
N GLY A 245 -8.21 -1.07 26.26
CA GLY A 245 -8.53 0.30 25.84
C GLY A 245 -7.44 0.96 24.99
N GLN A 246 -6.49 0.18 24.47
CA GLN A 246 -5.51 0.62 23.47
C GLN A 246 -5.98 0.23 22.07
N PRO A 247 -5.44 0.85 21.00
CA PRO A 247 -5.73 0.40 19.64
C PRO A 247 -5.45 -1.09 19.48
N MET A 248 -6.45 -1.84 18.99
CA MET A 248 -6.34 -3.27 18.79
C MET A 248 -5.26 -3.58 17.75
N VAL A 249 -4.37 -4.52 18.06
CA VAL A 249 -3.30 -4.94 17.16
C VAL A 249 -3.72 -6.18 16.39
N LEU A 250 -3.77 -6.08 15.08
CA LEU A 250 -4.15 -7.16 14.17
C LEU A 250 -2.95 -7.93 13.61
N MET A 251 -1.85 -7.22 13.32
CA MET A 251 -0.62 -7.81 12.80
C MET A 251 0.61 -7.18 13.46
N ARG A 252 1.61 -8.03 13.69
CA ARG A 252 2.95 -7.64 14.18
C ARG A 252 4.04 -8.20 13.28
N ALA A 253 5.28 -7.73 13.49
CA ALA A 253 6.47 -8.34 12.92
C ALA A 253 6.54 -9.84 13.24
N ARG A 254 7.07 -10.64 12.28
CA ARG A 254 7.20 -12.10 12.44
C ARG A 254 8.67 -12.49 12.38
N PRO A 255 9.30 -12.85 13.50
CA PRO A 255 10.70 -13.28 13.51
C PRO A 255 11.01 -14.36 12.47
N GLY A 256 12.11 -14.18 11.72
CA GLY A 256 12.53 -15.13 10.69
C GLY A 256 11.78 -15.02 9.35
N ARG A 257 10.87 -14.05 9.19
CA ARG A 257 10.14 -13.81 7.94
C ARG A 257 10.57 -12.47 7.33
N PHE A 258 10.16 -12.23 6.06
CA PHE A 258 10.49 -11.01 5.32
C PHE A 258 10.00 -9.72 6.00
N ASP A 259 9.03 -9.84 6.89
CA ASP A 259 8.44 -8.76 7.68
C ASP A 259 8.84 -8.82 9.17
N SER A 260 10.04 -9.34 9.44
CA SER A 260 10.57 -9.53 10.79
C SER A 260 10.95 -8.23 11.50
N GLY A 261 11.19 -7.14 10.76
CA GLY A 261 11.45 -5.83 11.31
C GLY A 261 10.15 -5.05 11.60
N LEU A 262 9.27 -5.02 10.62
CA LEU A 262 7.93 -4.42 10.74
C LEU A 262 7.02 -4.81 9.57
N PRO A 263 5.69 -4.89 9.77
CA PRO A 263 4.68 -4.70 8.74
C PRO A 263 4.25 -3.24 8.68
N GLU A 264 3.86 -2.75 7.49
CA GLU A 264 3.33 -1.41 7.28
C GLU A 264 2.22 -1.43 6.22
N VAL A 265 1.11 -0.71 6.45
CA VAL A 265 -0.01 -0.67 5.51
C VAL A 265 0.45 -0.15 4.15
N GLY A 266 0.13 -0.89 3.11
CA GLY A 266 0.40 -0.53 1.72
C GLY A 266 -0.75 0.28 1.09
N PRO A 267 -1.21 -0.06 -0.13
CA PRO A 267 -2.33 0.59 -0.78
C PRO A 267 -3.65 0.35 -0.02
N PRO A 268 -4.72 1.10 -0.37
CA PRO A 268 -6.06 0.84 0.13
C PRO A 268 -6.45 -0.63 0.02
N PRO A 269 -6.88 -1.30 1.11
CA PRO A 269 -7.29 -2.69 1.06
C PRO A 269 -8.51 -2.89 0.17
N VAL A 270 -8.60 -4.06 -0.47
CA VAL A 270 -9.67 -4.37 -1.41
C VAL A 270 -10.63 -5.40 -0.81
N LEU A 271 -11.91 -5.04 -0.74
CA LEU A 271 -12.98 -5.98 -0.44
C LEU A 271 -13.25 -6.86 -1.66
N THR A 272 -13.07 -8.16 -1.49
CA THR A 272 -13.27 -9.17 -2.51
C THR A 272 -14.32 -10.19 -2.06
N LYS A 273 -14.75 -11.07 -2.95
CA LYS A 273 -15.63 -12.19 -2.59
C LYS A 273 -15.02 -13.16 -1.56
N TYR A 274 -13.71 -13.12 -1.36
CA TYR A 274 -13.00 -13.98 -0.40
C TYR A 274 -12.80 -13.32 0.95
N GLY A 275 -12.85 -12.00 1.02
CA GLY A 275 -12.58 -11.20 2.21
C GLY A 275 -11.89 -9.89 1.86
N ILE A 276 -11.39 -9.20 2.89
CA ILE A 276 -10.66 -7.94 2.75
C ILE A 276 -9.18 -8.27 2.55
N VAL A 277 -8.68 -8.03 1.34
CA VAL A 277 -7.26 -8.24 1.01
C VAL A 277 -6.47 -6.98 1.34
N LEU A 278 -5.56 -7.09 2.30
CA LEU A 278 -4.58 -6.08 2.68
C LEU A 278 -3.25 -6.40 2.00
N VAL A 279 -2.83 -5.55 1.07
CA VAL A 279 -1.44 -5.52 0.60
C VAL A 279 -0.65 -4.68 1.59
N TYR A 280 0.48 -5.18 2.07
CA TYR A 280 1.30 -4.51 3.07
C TYR A 280 2.79 -4.60 2.74
N ASN A 281 3.58 -3.68 3.27
CA ASN A 281 5.02 -3.65 3.15
C ASN A 281 5.65 -4.32 4.37
N GLY A 282 6.59 -5.22 4.15
CA GLY A 282 7.34 -5.88 5.20
C GLY A 282 8.81 -5.51 5.13
N LYS A 283 9.38 -5.05 6.25
CA LYS A 283 10.81 -4.80 6.39
C LYS A 283 11.51 -5.99 7.02
N ASN A 284 12.56 -6.49 6.37
CA ASN A 284 13.40 -7.55 6.93
C ASN A 284 14.30 -6.98 8.03
N ALA A 285 14.27 -7.56 9.22
CA ALA A 285 15.09 -7.11 10.37
C ALA A 285 16.59 -7.37 10.17
N ASP A 286 17.39 -6.93 11.12
CA ASP A 286 18.79 -7.34 11.20
C ASP A 286 18.87 -8.81 11.65
N LEU A 287 18.23 -9.17 12.77
CA LEU A 287 18.09 -10.55 13.29
C LEU A 287 16.92 -10.59 14.29
N PRO A 288 16.14 -11.70 14.34
CA PRO A 288 16.08 -12.80 13.38
C PRO A 288 15.32 -12.39 12.12
N ARG A 289 15.87 -12.71 10.96
CA ARG A 289 15.34 -12.28 9.65
C ARG A 289 15.11 -13.43 8.70
N ASP A 290 14.43 -13.15 7.58
CA ASP A 290 14.45 -14.03 6.40
C ASP A 290 15.87 -14.04 5.82
N PRO A 291 16.55 -15.19 5.81
CA PRO A 291 17.95 -15.28 5.35
C PRO A 291 18.09 -15.09 3.83
N THR A 292 17.00 -15.16 3.06
CA THR A 292 17.03 -14.99 1.60
C THR A 292 17.03 -13.53 1.17
N LEU A 293 16.77 -12.60 2.11
CA LEU A 293 16.74 -11.16 1.89
C LEU A 293 17.83 -10.46 2.73
N ALA A 294 18.37 -9.38 2.18
CA ALA A 294 19.27 -8.51 2.95
C ALA A 294 18.54 -7.88 4.14
N ALA A 295 19.29 -7.56 5.19
CA ALA A 295 18.76 -6.77 6.30
C ALA A 295 18.26 -5.41 5.80
N GLY A 296 17.15 -4.94 6.32
CA GLY A 296 16.54 -3.67 5.92
C GLY A 296 15.73 -3.72 4.62
N THR A 297 15.78 -4.81 3.83
CA THR A 297 15.00 -4.92 2.58
C THR A 297 13.51 -4.77 2.85
N TYR A 298 12.83 -3.90 2.09
CA TYR A 298 11.37 -3.83 2.03
C TYR A 298 10.83 -4.67 0.88
N SER A 299 9.87 -5.52 1.19
CA SER A 299 9.18 -6.41 0.24
C SER A 299 7.67 -6.36 0.51
N VAL A 300 6.87 -6.77 -0.48
CA VAL A 300 5.41 -6.66 -0.39
C VAL A 300 4.77 -8.00 -0.08
N GLY A 301 3.91 -8.01 0.94
CA GLY A 301 3.10 -9.14 1.36
C GLY A 301 1.61 -8.91 1.16
N GLN A 302 0.82 -9.96 1.30
CA GLN A 302 -0.64 -9.90 1.35
C GLN A 302 -1.13 -10.58 2.63
N ALA A 303 -2.23 -10.07 3.14
CA ALA A 303 -3.00 -10.69 4.21
C ALA A 303 -4.49 -10.60 3.86
N ILE A 304 -5.29 -11.55 4.33
CA ILE A 304 -6.74 -11.51 4.13
C ILE A 304 -7.45 -11.54 5.48
N PHE A 305 -8.44 -10.67 5.62
CA PHE A 305 -9.31 -10.56 6.79
C PHE A 305 -10.74 -10.95 6.43
N GLU A 306 -11.48 -11.41 7.44
CA GLU A 306 -12.87 -11.82 7.28
C GLU A 306 -13.77 -10.59 7.03
N PRO A 307 -14.61 -10.59 5.97
CA PRO A 307 -15.40 -9.39 5.62
C PRO A 307 -16.49 -9.05 6.63
N THR A 308 -17.01 -10.06 7.36
CA THR A 308 -18.01 -9.87 8.43
C THR A 308 -17.39 -9.63 9.80
N ASN A 309 -16.06 -9.76 9.91
CA ASN A 309 -15.29 -9.45 11.11
C ASN A 309 -13.90 -8.93 10.68
N PRO A 310 -13.77 -7.64 10.35
CA PRO A 310 -12.51 -7.07 9.83
C PRO A 310 -11.30 -7.15 10.77
N GLU A 311 -11.53 -7.51 12.03
CA GLU A 311 -10.48 -7.74 13.02
C GLU A 311 -9.82 -9.12 12.86
N LYS A 312 -10.51 -10.08 12.23
CA LYS A 312 -10.06 -11.46 12.16
C LYS A 312 -9.17 -11.70 10.95
N LEU A 313 -7.88 -11.86 11.22
CA LEU A 313 -6.89 -12.31 10.23
C LEU A 313 -7.16 -13.78 9.86
N MET A 314 -7.41 -14.05 8.58
CA MET A 314 -7.67 -15.40 8.06
C MET A 314 -6.39 -16.06 7.54
N ALA A 315 -5.56 -15.32 6.81
CA ALA A 315 -4.30 -15.82 6.27
C ALA A 315 -3.27 -14.69 6.03
N ARG A 316 -2.00 -15.04 6.17
CA ARG A 316 -0.84 -14.17 5.91
C ARG A 316 0.34 -15.03 5.49
N PRO A 317 0.65 -15.15 4.18
CA PRO A 317 1.75 -15.96 3.68
C PRO A 317 3.10 -15.61 4.31
N ASP A 318 3.98 -16.59 4.40
CA ASP A 318 5.28 -16.45 5.04
C ASP A 318 6.33 -15.78 4.14
N THR A 319 6.10 -15.80 2.83
CA THR A 319 6.98 -15.21 1.82
C THR A 319 6.36 -14.00 1.16
N PRO A 320 7.16 -13.00 0.73
CA PRO A 320 6.64 -11.88 -0.01
C PRO A 320 6.22 -12.31 -1.42
N PHE A 321 5.16 -11.72 -1.97
CA PHE A 321 4.79 -11.96 -3.37
C PHE A 321 5.55 -11.05 -4.33
N PHE A 322 6.12 -9.94 -3.83
CA PHE A 322 6.87 -8.99 -4.64
C PHE A 322 8.05 -8.42 -3.83
N GLN A 323 9.24 -8.39 -4.44
CA GLN A 323 10.48 -8.00 -3.76
C GLN A 323 11.45 -7.31 -4.72
N PRO A 324 12.42 -6.51 -4.23
CA PRO A 324 13.39 -5.80 -5.06
C PRO A 324 14.24 -6.77 -5.90
N LYS A 325 14.26 -6.56 -7.21
CA LYS A 325 15.05 -7.35 -8.18
C LYS A 325 15.93 -6.47 -9.05
N LEU A 326 15.38 -5.37 -9.56
CA LEU A 326 16.04 -4.50 -10.53
C LEU A 326 17.05 -3.56 -9.86
N PRO A 327 18.10 -3.13 -10.58
CA PRO A 327 19.15 -2.25 -10.01
C PRO A 327 18.59 -0.96 -9.39
N TRP A 328 17.61 -0.34 -10.04
CA TRP A 328 17.00 0.91 -9.56
C TRP A 328 16.04 0.73 -8.37
N GLU A 329 15.67 -0.50 -8.04
CA GLU A 329 14.96 -0.84 -6.79
C GLU A 329 15.91 -1.01 -5.60
N LYS A 330 17.22 -0.98 -5.86
CA LYS A 330 18.32 -1.17 -4.90
C LYS A 330 19.29 0.01 -4.87
N SER A 331 18.97 1.10 -5.58
CA SER A 331 19.81 2.29 -5.66
C SER A 331 18.98 3.57 -5.49
N GLY A 332 19.22 4.31 -4.42
CA GLY A 332 18.50 5.51 -4.02
C GLY A 332 18.82 5.86 -2.59
N GLN A 333 17.91 6.55 -1.91
CA GLN A 333 18.05 6.84 -0.48
C GLN A 333 18.11 5.55 0.36
N TYR A 334 17.41 4.49 -0.06
CA TYR A 334 17.29 3.24 0.68
C TYR A 334 18.02 2.09 -0.03
N ALA A 335 19.31 2.00 0.20
CA ALA A 335 20.21 1.08 -0.53
C ALA A 335 20.04 -0.42 -0.16
N ALA A 336 19.34 -0.76 0.92
CA ALA A 336 19.05 -2.15 1.27
C ALA A 336 18.13 -2.85 0.25
N GLY A 337 17.48 -2.07 -0.64
CA GLY A 337 16.50 -2.52 -1.61
C GLY A 337 15.07 -2.32 -1.10
N THR A 338 14.25 -1.68 -1.94
CA THR A 338 12.88 -1.33 -1.57
C THR A 338 11.94 -1.49 -2.75
N THR A 339 10.87 -2.26 -2.54
CA THR A 339 9.62 -2.18 -3.28
C THR A 339 8.52 -1.84 -2.26
N PHE A 340 8.15 -0.56 -2.18
CA PHE A 340 7.19 -0.06 -1.19
C PHE A 340 5.86 0.25 -1.88
N ALA A 341 4.91 -0.69 -1.79
CA ALA A 341 3.62 -0.60 -2.47
C ALA A 341 2.69 0.39 -1.74
N GLU A 342 2.10 1.35 -2.49
CA GLU A 342 1.09 2.28 -1.98
C GLU A 342 -0.07 2.53 -2.94
N GLY A 343 0.11 2.29 -4.25
CA GLY A 343 -0.92 2.41 -5.26
C GLY A 343 -1.35 1.06 -5.80
N LEU A 344 -2.65 0.83 -5.89
CA LEU A 344 -3.22 -0.38 -6.48
C LEU A 344 -4.52 -0.02 -7.18
N VAL A 345 -4.59 -0.26 -8.49
CA VAL A 345 -5.80 -0.01 -9.29
C VAL A 345 -6.12 -1.19 -10.21
N TRP A 346 -7.41 -1.39 -10.44
CA TRP A 346 -7.88 -2.29 -11.49
C TRP A 346 -8.07 -1.49 -12.77
N PHE A 347 -7.31 -1.80 -13.81
CA PHE A 347 -7.31 -1.03 -15.04
C PHE A 347 -7.08 -1.95 -16.25
N HIS A 348 -7.95 -1.86 -17.28
CA HIS A 348 -7.90 -2.69 -18.48
C HIS A 348 -7.74 -4.19 -18.17
N GLU A 349 -8.56 -4.70 -17.24
CA GLU A 349 -8.59 -6.13 -16.82
C GLU A 349 -7.32 -6.61 -16.11
N HIS A 350 -6.45 -5.70 -15.64
CA HIS A 350 -5.27 -5.98 -14.85
C HIS A 350 -5.24 -5.19 -13.56
N TRP A 351 -4.64 -5.76 -12.53
CA TRP A 351 -4.17 -4.96 -11.40
C TRP A 351 -2.85 -4.31 -11.76
N LEU A 352 -2.76 -3.00 -11.53
CA LEU A 352 -1.51 -2.24 -11.57
C LEU A 352 -1.10 -1.91 -10.15
N LEU A 353 0.06 -2.39 -9.73
CA LEU A 353 0.67 -2.14 -8.42
C LEU A 353 1.76 -1.10 -8.59
N TYR A 354 1.54 0.11 -8.09
CA TYR A 354 2.53 1.18 -8.06
C TYR A 354 3.29 1.15 -6.75
N TYR A 355 4.62 1.29 -6.83
CA TYR A 355 5.48 1.17 -5.67
C TYR A 355 6.67 2.14 -5.71
N GLY A 356 7.11 2.56 -4.52
CA GLY A 356 8.36 3.28 -4.32
C GLY A 356 9.56 2.35 -4.48
N CYS A 357 10.59 2.82 -5.18
CA CYS A 357 11.81 2.08 -5.46
C CYS A 357 12.98 2.76 -4.77
N ALA A 358 13.57 2.11 -3.78
CA ALA A 358 14.71 2.60 -2.99
C ALA A 358 14.52 4.06 -2.52
N ASP A 359 13.27 4.45 -2.20
CA ASP A 359 12.84 5.80 -1.80
C ASP A 359 13.32 6.90 -2.78
N SER A 360 13.28 6.63 -4.07
CA SER A 360 13.83 7.56 -5.06
C SER A 360 13.09 7.61 -6.38
N ARG A 361 12.31 6.58 -6.72
CA ARG A 361 11.57 6.48 -8.00
C ARG A 361 10.27 5.73 -7.81
N VAL A 362 9.36 5.85 -8.77
CA VAL A 362 8.13 5.06 -8.83
C VAL A 362 8.27 3.97 -9.89
N GLY A 363 7.96 2.75 -9.50
CA GLY A 363 7.82 1.59 -10.38
C GLY A 363 6.38 1.14 -10.51
N VAL A 364 6.10 0.28 -11.50
CA VAL A 364 4.82 -0.38 -11.68
C VAL A 364 5.02 -1.88 -11.94
N ALA A 365 4.15 -2.69 -11.37
CA ALA A 365 4.01 -4.10 -11.70
C ALA A 365 2.57 -4.39 -12.13
N VAL A 366 2.42 -5.31 -13.08
CA VAL A 366 1.14 -5.64 -13.72
C VAL A 366 0.77 -7.07 -13.37
N SER A 367 -0.48 -7.31 -12.97
CA SER A 367 -0.97 -8.68 -12.81
C SER A 367 -1.12 -9.35 -14.17
N GLY A 368 -0.87 -10.67 -14.23
CA GLY A 368 -1.30 -11.48 -15.38
C GLY A 368 -2.81 -11.33 -15.62
N THR A 369 -3.30 -11.73 -16.81
CA THR A 369 -4.74 -11.80 -17.07
C THR A 369 -5.40 -12.61 -15.97
N ALA A 370 -6.37 -12.03 -15.30
CA ALA A 370 -6.98 -12.57 -14.12
C ALA A 370 -7.31 -14.04 -14.27
N VAL A 371 -6.81 -14.87 -13.38
CA VAL A 371 -7.55 -16.07 -13.00
C VAL A 371 -8.89 -15.53 -12.49
N SER A 372 -9.98 -15.82 -13.20
CA SER A 372 -11.32 -15.27 -13.07
C SER A 372 -11.95 -15.56 -11.70
N GLY A 373 -11.43 -14.94 -10.66
CA GLY A 373 -11.85 -15.18 -9.28
C GLY A 373 -11.78 -13.99 -8.35
N ALA A 374 -10.84 -13.07 -8.58
CA ALA A 374 -10.72 -11.84 -7.78
C ALA A 374 -11.31 -10.60 -8.48
N ALA A 375 -11.90 -10.78 -9.66
CA ALA A 375 -12.56 -9.73 -10.41
C ALA A 375 -13.97 -9.52 -9.86
N MET A 376 -14.21 -8.32 -9.38
CA MET A 376 -15.49 -7.65 -9.15
C MET A 376 -16.63 -8.48 -8.53
N SER A 377 -17.01 -8.11 -7.34
CA SER A 377 -18.33 -8.39 -6.79
C SER A 377 -19.37 -7.79 -7.75
N SER A 378 -20.05 -8.63 -8.53
CA SER A 378 -21.35 -8.24 -9.05
C SER A 378 -22.25 -8.12 -7.84
N THR A 379 -22.76 -6.94 -7.53
CA THR A 379 -23.76 -6.65 -6.53
C THR A 379 -24.89 -7.68 -6.59
N ALA A 380 -24.75 -8.78 -5.85
CA ALA A 380 -25.87 -9.55 -5.38
C ALA A 380 -26.25 -8.91 -4.04
N ALA A 381 -27.36 -8.19 -4.05
CA ALA A 381 -27.98 -7.62 -2.88
C ALA A 381 -27.99 -8.64 -1.74
N ILE A 382 -27.19 -8.37 -0.70
CA ILE A 382 -27.42 -9.00 0.60
C ILE A 382 -28.68 -8.30 1.11
N GLY A 383 -29.82 -8.97 0.91
CA GLY A 383 -31.10 -8.52 1.36
C GLY A 383 -31.15 -8.43 2.89
N ARG A 384 -31.64 -7.29 3.33
CA ARG A 384 -32.29 -6.88 4.58
C ARG A 384 -31.90 -7.59 5.87
#